data_c7f797bf703a61bc55476619293a4fb3
#
_entry.id   c7f797bf703a61bc55476619293a4fb3
#
_cell.length_a   1.000
_cell.length_b   1.000
_cell.length_c   1.000
_cell.angle_alpha   90.00
_cell.angle_beta   90.00
_cell.angle_gamma   90.00
#
_symmetry.space_group_name_H-M   'P 1'
#
loop_
_entity.id
_entity.type
_entity.pdbx_description
1 polymer ?
#
loop_
_entity_poly.entity_id
_entity_poly.type
_entity_poly.pdbx_seq_one_letter_code
_entity_poly.pdbx_strand_id
1 'polypeptide(L)'
;MSDQSKPTIIVPARLASVRFPKKLLAEIHGKPLILHTADRLRSEVPEFDLFFAVDGDEIALPLQKGGYESILTNPNLASGTDRVAEANEVLNRDTVINVQADEPTVSRSHVLALAEALDDPVFSMSTLAVPFHLEKEFSDPNQVKVVLGNDGSALYFSRSAIPYDRDDKTEWHSSTEMKRPLKHLGMY
;
A
#
# COMPACT_ATOMS: atom_id res chain seq x y z
N MET A 1 -27.59 -0.15 12.56
CA MET A 1 -26.22 -0.09 13.11
C MET A 1 -25.34 0.26 11.93
N SER A 2 -24.67 1.42 11.99
CA SER A 2 -23.89 1.97 10.88
C SER A 2 -22.71 1.03 10.57
N ASP A 3 -22.51 0.76 9.30
CA ASP A 3 -21.46 -0.09 8.72
C ASP A 3 -20.04 0.54 8.85
N GLN A 4 -19.83 1.36 9.86
CA GLN A 4 -18.58 2.09 10.12
C GLN A 4 -17.47 1.22 10.70
N SER A 5 -17.82 0.07 11.29
CA SER A 5 -16.88 -0.84 11.94
C SER A 5 -16.08 -1.72 10.97
N LYS A 6 -16.47 -1.76 9.68
CA LYS A 6 -15.77 -2.56 8.67
C LYS A 6 -14.64 -1.74 8.04
N PRO A 7 -13.41 -2.28 7.99
CA PRO A 7 -12.32 -1.57 7.33
C PRO A 7 -12.66 -1.22 5.87
N THR A 8 -12.31 -0.01 5.46
CA THR A 8 -12.55 0.51 4.11
C THR A 8 -11.23 0.69 3.39
N ILE A 9 -11.14 0.24 2.14
CA ILE A 9 -9.95 0.44 1.31
C ILE A 9 -10.07 1.81 0.63
N ILE A 10 -9.07 2.67 0.84
CA ILE A 10 -8.91 3.93 0.13
C ILE A 10 -7.59 3.91 -0.65
N VAL A 11 -7.69 4.07 -1.96
CA VAL A 11 -6.55 4.04 -2.89
C VAL A 11 -6.20 5.47 -3.30
N PRO A 12 -5.09 6.05 -2.79
CA PRO A 12 -4.67 7.37 -3.22
C PRO A 12 -4.11 7.33 -4.64
N ALA A 13 -4.60 8.22 -5.51
CA ALA A 13 -4.19 8.28 -6.90
C ALA A 13 -3.93 9.73 -7.32
N ARG A 14 -2.73 10.00 -7.87
CA ARG A 14 -2.34 11.31 -8.40
C ARG A 14 -1.71 11.19 -9.77
N LEU A 15 -1.96 12.18 -10.62
CA LEU A 15 -1.34 12.27 -11.96
C LEU A 15 0.14 12.57 -11.91
N ALA A 16 0.55 13.40 -10.94
CA ALA A 16 1.92 13.81 -10.82
C ALA A 16 2.80 12.63 -10.38
N SER A 17 3.66 12.21 -11.29
CA SER A 17 4.72 11.23 -11.02
C SER A 17 6.02 11.75 -11.64
N VAL A 18 7.05 11.95 -10.80
CA VAL A 18 8.34 12.53 -11.23
C VAL A 18 9.09 11.60 -12.19
N ARG A 19 9.09 10.30 -11.92
CA ARG A 19 9.84 9.28 -12.68
C ARG A 19 9.14 8.85 -13.97
N PHE A 20 7.81 8.79 -13.95
CA PHE A 20 7.01 8.38 -15.10
C PHE A 20 5.69 9.17 -15.10
N PRO A 21 5.61 10.27 -15.89
CA PRO A 21 4.40 11.11 -15.94
C PRO A 21 3.15 10.28 -16.30
N LYS A 22 2.05 10.55 -15.59
CA LYS A 22 0.77 9.86 -15.80
C LYS A 22 0.85 8.33 -15.68
N LYS A 23 1.75 7.80 -14.85
CA LYS A 23 1.96 6.35 -14.67
C LYS A 23 0.66 5.56 -14.50
N LEU A 24 -0.29 6.09 -13.72
CA LEU A 24 -1.56 5.42 -13.43
C LEU A 24 -2.48 5.27 -14.63
N LEU A 25 -2.31 6.14 -15.64
CA LEU A 25 -3.06 6.09 -16.90
C LEU A 25 -2.32 5.37 -18.02
N ALA A 26 -1.07 4.94 -17.77
CA ALA A 26 -0.33 4.15 -18.75
C ALA A 26 -1.04 2.81 -18.98
N GLU A 27 -1.22 2.46 -20.23
CA GLU A 27 -1.95 1.25 -20.62
C GLU A 27 -1.06 0.01 -20.57
N ILE A 28 -1.57 -1.02 -19.92
CA ILE A 28 -1.04 -2.38 -19.93
C ILE A 28 -2.12 -3.24 -20.59
N HIS A 29 -1.81 -3.84 -21.73
CA HIS A 29 -2.78 -4.61 -22.53
C HIS A 29 -4.08 -3.84 -22.83
N GLY A 30 -3.96 -2.55 -23.20
CA GLY A 30 -5.12 -1.72 -23.56
C GLY A 30 -5.98 -1.23 -22.39
N LYS A 31 -5.48 -1.33 -21.14
CA LYS A 31 -6.19 -0.92 -19.95
C LYS A 31 -5.27 -0.13 -19.00
N PRO A 32 -5.69 1.05 -18.51
CA PRO A 32 -4.90 1.85 -17.57
C PRO A 32 -4.46 1.06 -16.32
N LEU A 33 -3.23 1.30 -15.84
CA LEU A 33 -2.66 0.63 -14.67
C LEU A 33 -3.58 0.71 -13.45
N ILE A 34 -4.18 1.87 -13.19
CA ILE A 34 -5.10 2.05 -12.06
C ILE A 34 -6.29 1.09 -12.10
N LEU A 35 -6.81 0.78 -13.29
CA LEU A 35 -7.92 -0.17 -13.43
C LEU A 35 -7.49 -1.62 -13.21
N HIS A 36 -6.21 -1.96 -13.44
CA HIS A 36 -5.70 -3.27 -13.04
C HIS A 36 -5.70 -3.42 -11.50
N THR A 37 -5.24 -2.40 -10.80
CA THR A 37 -5.28 -2.38 -9.32
C THR A 37 -6.73 -2.41 -8.81
N ALA A 38 -7.62 -1.64 -9.42
CA ALA A 38 -9.03 -1.59 -9.05
C ALA A 38 -9.74 -2.94 -9.21
N ASP A 39 -9.59 -3.59 -10.38
CA ASP A 39 -10.18 -4.89 -10.64
C ASP A 39 -9.59 -5.98 -9.72
N ARG A 40 -8.28 -5.88 -9.45
CA ARG A 40 -7.61 -6.80 -8.54
C ARG A 40 -8.20 -6.70 -7.14
N LEU A 41 -8.31 -5.51 -6.58
CA LEU A 41 -8.90 -5.29 -5.25
C LEU A 41 -10.36 -5.77 -5.20
N ARG A 42 -11.19 -5.42 -6.19
CA ARG A 42 -12.58 -5.88 -6.27
C ARG A 42 -12.69 -7.40 -6.32
N SER A 43 -11.77 -8.08 -7.00
CA SER A 43 -11.74 -9.53 -7.11
C SER A 43 -11.24 -10.23 -5.85
N GLU A 44 -10.20 -9.69 -5.21
CA GLU A 44 -9.55 -10.31 -4.05
C GLU A 44 -10.35 -10.12 -2.75
N VAL A 45 -10.97 -8.95 -2.60
CA VAL A 45 -11.66 -8.55 -1.36
C VAL A 45 -13.00 -7.86 -1.64
N PRO A 46 -13.94 -8.55 -2.31
CA PRO A 46 -15.22 -7.98 -2.71
C PRO A 46 -16.11 -7.54 -1.53
N GLU A 47 -15.81 -8.01 -0.33
CA GLU A 47 -16.53 -7.65 0.88
C GLU A 47 -16.10 -6.31 1.50
N PHE A 48 -14.98 -5.72 1.04
CA PHE A 48 -14.53 -4.41 1.52
C PHE A 48 -15.07 -3.30 0.64
N ASP A 49 -15.46 -2.18 1.27
CA ASP A 49 -15.74 -0.96 0.55
C ASP A 49 -14.45 -0.44 -0.10
N LEU A 50 -14.51 -0.02 -1.36
CA LEU A 50 -13.36 0.42 -2.15
C LEU A 50 -13.61 1.80 -2.75
N PHE A 51 -12.78 2.77 -2.38
CA PHE A 51 -12.80 4.13 -2.89
C PHE A 51 -11.44 4.55 -3.42
N PHE A 52 -11.45 5.45 -4.41
CA PHE A 52 -10.25 6.07 -4.96
C PHE A 52 -10.20 7.54 -4.60
N ALA A 53 -9.19 7.96 -3.85
CA ALA A 53 -8.94 9.36 -3.54
C ALA A 53 -8.08 9.96 -4.67
N VAL A 54 -8.64 10.85 -5.49
CA VAL A 54 -8.04 11.31 -6.74
C VAL A 54 -7.77 12.82 -6.74
N ASP A 55 -6.77 13.28 -7.49
CA ASP A 55 -6.38 14.69 -7.61
C ASP A 55 -7.05 15.43 -8.77
N GLY A 56 -7.93 14.77 -9.52
CA GLY A 56 -8.64 15.41 -10.64
C GLY A 56 -9.41 14.46 -11.54
N ASP A 57 -10.20 15.04 -12.43
CA ASP A 57 -11.11 14.33 -13.32
C ASP A 57 -10.39 13.38 -14.29
N GLU A 58 -9.15 13.67 -14.66
CA GLU A 58 -8.40 12.84 -15.60
C GLU A 58 -8.18 11.41 -15.07
N ILE A 59 -8.04 11.24 -13.74
CA ILE A 59 -8.01 9.92 -13.08
C ILE A 59 -9.43 9.44 -12.75
N ALA A 60 -10.31 10.34 -12.32
CA ALA A 60 -11.67 9.98 -11.92
C ALA A 60 -12.48 9.35 -13.06
N LEU A 61 -12.38 9.91 -14.27
CA LEU A 61 -13.18 9.47 -15.43
C LEU A 61 -12.97 7.99 -15.81
N PRO A 62 -11.74 7.45 -15.95
CA PRO A 62 -11.55 6.03 -16.22
C PRO A 62 -12.05 5.14 -15.09
N LEU A 63 -11.90 5.54 -13.83
CA LEU A 63 -12.43 4.82 -12.67
C LEU A 63 -13.96 4.74 -12.72
N GLN A 64 -14.64 5.87 -12.94
CA GLN A 64 -16.10 5.92 -13.06
C GLN A 64 -16.63 5.05 -14.20
N LYS A 65 -15.96 5.09 -15.37
CA LYS A 65 -16.30 4.21 -16.51
C LYS A 65 -16.11 2.73 -16.16
N GLY A 66 -15.17 2.39 -15.29
CA GLY A 66 -14.95 1.04 -14.75
C GLY A 66 -15.93 0.66 -13.63
N GLY A 67 -16.83 1.57 -13.23
CA GLY A 67 -17.79 1.37 -12.13
C GLY A 67 -17.15 1.44 -10.75
N TYR A 68 -16.10 2.25 -10.59
CA TYR A 68 -15.42 2.50 -9.31
C TYR A 68 -15.77 3.87 -8.76
N GLU A 69 -15.91 3.96 -7.44
CA GLU A 69 -16.17 5.21 -6.76
C GLU A 69 -14.90 6.00 -6.52
N SER A 70 -14.96 7.31 -6.79
CA SER A 70 -13.83 8.21 -6.58
C SER A 70 -14.25 9.46 -5.81
N ILE A 71 -13.35 9.93 -4.94
CA ILE A 71 -13.49 11.15 -4.13
C ILE A 71 -12.42 12.12 -4.62
N LEU A 72 -12.86 13.30 -5.05
CA LEU A 72 -11.93 14.37 -5.41
C LEU A 72 -11.31 14.96 -4.15
N THR A 73 -10.00 15.11 -4.18
CA THR A 73 -9.20 15.65 -3.09
C THR A 73 -8.30 16.77 -3.60
N ASN A 74 -7.78 17.58 -2.69
CA ASN A 74 -6.90 18.69 -3.05
C ASN A 74 -5.68 18.17 -3.85
N PRO A 75 -5.44 18.70 -5.06
CA PRO A 75 -4.30 18.27 -5.90
C PRO A 75 -2.94 18.57 -5.28
N ASN A 76 -2.84 19.53 -4.36
CA ASN A 76 -1.60 19.99 -3.77
C ASN A 76 -1.20 19.25 -2.47
N LEU A 77 -1.86 18.16 -2.13
CA LEU A 77 -1.50 17.36 -0.95
C LEU A 77 -0.09 16.79 -1.08
N ALA A 78 0.66 16.80 0.04
CA ALA A 78 2.06 16.44 0.07
C ALA A 78 2.29 14.93 -0.14
N SER A 79 1.38 14.09 0.36
CA SER A 79 1.52 12.63 0.33
C SER A 79 0.24 11.90 -0.05
N GLY A 80 0.38 10.60 -0.37
CA GLY A 80 -0.77 9.70 -0.54
C GLY A 80 -1.56 9.53 0.76
N THR A 81 -0.88 9.54 1.91
CA THR A 81 -1.53 9.43 3.23
C THR A 81 -2.42 10.64 3.53
N ASP A 82 -1.95 11.86 3.23
CA ASP A 82 -2.77 13.06 3.38
C ASP A 82 -4.02 12.99 2.50
N ARG A 83 -3.89 12.41 1.30
CA ARG A 83 -5.00 12.22 0.37
C ARG A 83 -6.03 11.22 0.89
N VAL A 84 -5.56 10.12 1.49
CA VAL A 84 -6.43 9.15 2.16
C VAL A 84 -7.16 9.80 3.34
N ALA A 85 -6.45 10.60 4.14
CA ALA A 85 -7.05 11.30 5.28
C ALA A 85 -8.15 12.26 4.83
N GLU A 86 -7.91 13.12 3.81
CA GLU A 86 -8.92 14.04 3.28
C GLU A 86 -10.13 13.30 2.71
N ALA A 87 -9.93 12.20 2.00
CA ALA A 87 -11.04 11.38 1.50
C ALA A 87 -11.83 10.76 2.66
N ASN A 88 -11.16 10.37 3.74
CA ASN A 88 -11.83 9.80 4.90
C ASN A 88 -12.62 10.84 5.73
N GLU A 89 -12.30 12.13 5.64
CA GLU A 89 -13.15 13.18 6.21
C GLU A 89 -14.58 13.15 5.64
N VAL A 90 -14.71 12.75 4.36
CA VAL A 90 -16.02 12.59 3.70
C VAL A 90 -16.67 11.26 4.05
N LEU A 91 -15.88 10.17 4.10
CA LEU A 91 -16.38 8.81 4.31
C LEU A 91 -16.66 8.51 5.78
N ASN A 92 -15.94 9.15 6.69
CA ASN A 92 -16.03 8.99 8.15
C ASN A 92 -15.96 7.53 8.60
N ARG A 93 -14.88 6.82 8.17
CA ARG A 93 -14.61 5.43 8.52
C ARG A 93 -13.64 5.35 9.69
N ASP A 94 -13.88 4.43 10.62
CA ASP A 94 -13.05 4.22 11.81
C ASP A 94 -11.71 3.58 11.44
N THR A 95 -11.72 2.64 10.48
CA THR A 95 -10.53 1.92 10.01
C THR A 95 -10.41 2.04 8.50
N VAL A 96 -9.22 2.46 8.05
CA VAL A 96 -8.91 2.66 6.63
C VAL A 96 -7.67 1.84 6.26
N ILE A 97 -7.76 1.12 5.15
CA ILE A 97 -6.63 0.41 4.53
C ILE A 97 -6.17 1.22 3.32
N ASN A 98 -4.94 1.70 3.38
CA ASN A 98 -4.29 2.42 2.29
C ASN A 98 -3.57 1.42 1.38
N VAL A 99 -4.03 1.28 0.13
CA VAL A 99 -3.38 0.49 -0.92
C VAL A 99 -2.93 1.43 -2.03
N GLN A 100 -1.67 1.33 -2.45
CA GLN A 100 -1.16 2.21 -3.50
C GLN A 100 -1.81 1.90 -4.86
N ALA A 101 -2.12 2.94 -5.64
CA ALA A 101 -2.79 2.82 -6.95
C ALA A 101 -1.96 2.06 -8.01
N ASP A 102 -0.67 1.89 -7.78
CA ASP A 102 0.28 1.19 -8.67
C ASP A 102 0.70 -0.20 -8.15
N GLU A 103 -0.14 -0.82 -7.29
CA GLU A 103 0.05 -2.18 -6.76
C GLU A 103 -0.94 -3.20 -7.36
N PRO A 104 -0.83 -3.54 -8.66
CA PRO A 104 -1.75 -4.45 -9.32
C PRO A 104 -1.62 -5.91 -8.85
N THR A 105 -0.63 -6.20 -8.02
CA THR A 105 -0.34 -7.54 -7.46
C THR A 105 -0.84 -7.73 -6.03
N VAL A 106 -1.58 -6.75 -5.50
CA VAL A 106 -2.21 -6.87 -4.18
C VAL A 106 -3.06 -8.14 -4.11
N SER A 107 -3.02 -8.82 -2.95
CA SER A 107 -3.76 -10.05 -2.72
C SER A 107 -4.65 -9.95 -1.48
N ARG A 108 -5.62 -10.85 -1.40
CA ARG A 108 -6.49 -10.99 -0.22
C ARG A 108 -5.67 -11.10 1.07
N SER A 109 -4.63 -11.92 1.07
CA SER A 109 -3.79 -12.13 2.24
C SER A 109 -3.12 -10.84 2.73
N HIS A 110 -2.73 -9.93 1.83
CA HIS A 110 -2.18 -8.63 2.21
C HIS A 110 -3.21 -7.78 2.95
N VAL A 111 -4.42 -7.68 2.41
CA VAL A 111 -5.49 -6.86 3.01
C VAL A 111 -5.94 -7.41 4.35
N LEU A 112 -6.13 -8.74 4.45
CA LEU A 112 -6.53 -9.36 5.70
C LEU A 112 -5.46 -9.25 6.78
N ALA A 113 -4.19 -9.45 6.45
CA ALA A 113 -3.09 -9.31 7.41
C ALA A 113 -3.00 -7.89 8.00
N LEU A 114 -3.28 -6.84 7.19
CA LEU A 114 -3.35 -5.47 7.68
C LEU A 114 -4.51 -5.27 8.66
N ALA A 115 -5.68 -5.81 8.34
CA ALA A 115 -6.88 -5.68 9.18
C ALA A 115 -6.72 -6.45 10.50
N GLU A 116 -6.28 -7.72 10.44
CA GLU A 116 -6.09 -8.59 11.58
C GLU A 116 -5.03 -8.07 12.56
N ALA A 117 -3.99 -7.39 12.07
CA ALA A 117 -2.96 -6.81 12.94
C ALA A 117 -3.50 -5.68 13.85
N LEU A 118 -4.67 -5.10 13.53
CA LEU A 118 -5.33 -4.08 14.35
C LEU A 118 -6.35 -4.67 15.35
N ASP A 119 -6.52 -5.99 15.39
CA ASP A 119 -7.35 -6.64 16.42
C ASP A 119 -6.71 -6.48 17.82
N ASP A 120 -5.39 -6.28 17.88
CA ASP A 120 -4.72 -5.88 19.12
C ASP A 120 -4.88 -4.37 19.35
N PRO A 121 -5.62 -3.94 20.39
CA PRO A 121 -5.91 -2.53 20.66
C PRO A 121 -4.68 -1.69 21.05
N VAL A 122 -3.53 -2.31 21.25
CA VAL A 122 -2.26 -1.61 21.50
C VAL A 122 -1.78 -0.89 20.24
N PHE A 123 -2.13 -1.40 19.06
CA PHE A 123 -1.69 -0.83 17.80
C PHE A 123 -2.79 0.00 17.13
N SER A 124 -2.44 1.20 16.69
CA SER A 124 -3.32 2.08 15.92
C SER A 124 -2.97 2.10 14.42
N MET A 125 -1.90 1.42 14.03
CA MET A 125 -1.46 1.31 12.63
C MET A 125 -0.76 -0.02 12.41
N SER A 126 -1.04 -0.64 11.28
CA SER A 126 -0.36 -1.83 10.79
C SER A 126 0.28 -1.58 9.42
N THR A 127 1.30 -2.35 9.08
CA THR A 127 1.89 -2.36 7.76
C THR A 127 2.44 -3.75 7.43
N LEU A 128 2.87 -3.94 6.19
CA LEU A 128 3.36 -5.23 5.71
C LEU A 128 4.87 -5.20 5.46
N ALA A 129 5.51 -6.31 5.78
CA ALA A 129 6.89 -6.54 5.42
C ALA A 129 7.08 -7.97 4.90
N VAL A 130 8.00 -8.13 3.96
CA VAL A 130 8.38 -9.43 3.40
C VAL A 130 9.91 -9.57 3.41
N PRO A 131 10.45 -10.79 3.54
CA PRO A 131 11.89 -10.98 3.47
C PRO A 131 12.45 -10.59 2.11
N PHE A 132 13.64 -9.99 2.09
CA PHE A 132 14.43 -9.87 0.87
C PHE A 132 14.93 -11.25 0.42
N HIS A 133 14.97 -11.47 -0.88
CA HIS A 133 15.47 -12.70 -1.48
C HIS A 133 16.82 -12.53 -2.21
N LEU A 134 17.17 -11.29 -2.52
CA LEU A 134 18.40 -10.97 -3.25
C LEU A 134 19.13 -9.80 -2.59
N GLU A 135 20.43 -9.92 -2.43
CA GLU A 135 21.30 -8.86 -1.95
C GLU A 135 21.17 -7.55 -2.77
N LYS A 136 21.06 -7.69 -4.10
CA LYS A 136 20.85 -6.54 -5.00
C LYS A 136 19.59 -5.75 -4.68
N GLU A 137 18.50 -6.41 -4.31
CA GLU A 137 17.26 -5.73 -3.90
C GLU A 137 17.41 -5.06 -2.54
N PHE A 138 18.12 -5.72 -1.61
CA PHE A 138 18.41 -5.17 -0.30
C PHE A 138 19.28 -3.89 -0.38
N SER A 139 20.24 -3.86 -1.30
CA SER A 139 21.11 -2.70 -1.54
C SER A 139 20.43 -1.55 -2.31
N ASP A 140 19.28 -1.80 -2.98
CA ASP A 140 18.57 -0.79 -3.76
C ASP A 140 17.88 0.24 -2.82
N PRO A 141 18.21 1.55 -2.89
CA PRO A 141 17.58 2.58 -2.07
C PRO A 141 16.10 2.83 -2.41
N ASN A 142 15.59 2.31 -3.52
CA ASN A 142 14.17 2.36 -3.84
C ASN A 142 13.35 1.32 -3.06
N GLN A 143 13.98 0.29 -2.53
CA GLN A 143 13.36 -0.71 -1.65
C GLN A 143 13.52 -0.25 -0.19
N VAL A 144 12.43 0.01 0.48
CA VAL A 144 12.47 0.43 1.89
C VAL A 144 12.67 -0.79 2.79
N LYS A 145 13.64 -0.71 3.70
CA LYS A 145 13.93 -1.72 4.72
C LYS A 145 13.17 -1.39 5.98
N VAL A 146 12.82 -2.40 6.74
CA VAL A 146 12.23 -2.25 8.08
C VAL A 146 12.93 -3.19 9.06
N VAL A 147 13.19 -2.70 10.26
CA VAL A 147 13.64 -3.53 11.39
C VAL A 147 12.54 -3.59 12.43
N LEU A 148 12.36 -4.78 13.01
CA LEU A 148 11.29 -5.06 13.94
C LEU A 148 11.82 -5.23 15.37
N GLY A 149 10.99 -4.88 16.33
CA GLY A 149 11.13 -5.29 17.72
C GLY A 149 10.78 -6.76 17.92
N ASN A 150 11.02 -7.26 19.12
CA ASN A 150 10.72 -8.64 19.50
C ASN A 150 9.21 -8.93 19.54
N ASP A 151 8.40 -7.91 19.66
CA ASP A 151 6.94 -7.93 19.64
C ASP A 151 6.33 -7.81 18.24
N GLY A 152 7.19 -7.74 17.20
CA GLY A 152 6.76 -7.54 15.82
C GLY A 152 6.50 -6.08 15.43
N SER A 153 6.61 -5.13 16.36
CA SER A 153 6.47 -3.71 16.06
C SER A 153 7.61 -3.20 15.15
N ALA A 154 7.29 -2.30 14.22
CA ALA A 154 8.29 -1.66 13.38
C ALA A 154 9.06 -0.61 14.20
N LEU A 155 10.36 -0.81 14.36
CA LEU A 155 11.24 0.12 15.08
C LEU A 155 11.77 1.23 14.19
N TYR A 156 12.10 0.91 12.94
CA TYR A 156 12.69 1.88 12.01
C TYR A 156 12.55 1.47 10.55
N PHE A 157 12.28 2.46 9.69
CA PHE A 157 12.26 2.31 8.24
C PHE A 157 13.43 3.06 7.62
N SER A 158 14.11 2.48 6.64
CA SER A 158 15.25 3.10 5.99
C SER A 158 15.36 2.78 4.51
N ARG A 159 15.86 3.73 3.72
CA ARG A 159 16.32 3.46 2.35
C ARG A 159 17.74 2.90 2.32
N SER A 160 18.55 3.14 3.36
CA SER A 160 19.83 2.49 3.53
C SER A 160 19.67 1.02 3.89
N ALA A 161 20.65 0.20 3.57
CA ALA A 161 20.68 -1.21 3.96
C ALA A 161 20.75 -1.34 5.49
N ILE A 162 19.70 -1.85 6.10
CA ILE A 162 19.59 -2.16 7.53
C ILE A 162 18.86 -3.50 7.73
N PRO A 163 19.25 -4.31 8.77
CA PRO A 163 20.42 -4.13 9.64
C PRO A 163 21.73 -4.27 8.86
N TYR A 164 22.82 -3.73 9.40
CA TYR A 164 24.14 -3.92 8.81
C TYR A 164 24.64 -5.33 9.10
N ASP A 165 24.96 -6.07 8.05
CA ASP A 165 25.57 -7.40 8.15
C ASP A 165 27.09 -7.29 8.07
N ARG A 166 27.71 -7.19 9.26
CA ARG A 166 29.17 -7.02 9.38
C ARG A 166 29.96 -8.19 8.83
N ASP A 167 29.43 -9.40 8.98
CA ASP A 167 30.17 -10.63 8.75
C ASP A 167 29.74 -11.32 7.43
N ASP A 168 28.87 -10.67 6.65
CA ASP A 168 28.30 -11.19 5.40
C ASP A 168 27.65 -12.59 5.56
N LYS A 169 26.87 -12.74 6.64
CA LYS A 169 26.23 -14.01 7.01
C LYS A 169 24.77 -14.11 6.59
N THR A 170 24.25 -13.11 5.87
CA THR A 170 22.87 -13.14 5.42
C THR A 170 22.64 -14.27 4.41
N GLU A 171 21.78 -15.20 4.81
CA GLU A 171 21.42 -16.33 3.96
C GLU A 171 20.23 -15.97 3.06
N TRP A 172 20.47 -15.32 1.91
CA TRP A 172 19.44 -14.81 1.00
C TRP A 172 18.44 -15.87 0.50
N HIS A 173 18.84 -17.13 0.50
CA HIS A 173 18.03 -18.26 0.03
C HIS A 173 17.58 -19.20 1.17
N SER A 174 17.80 -18.81 2.43
CA SER A 174 17.37 -19.62 3.57
C SER A 174 15.85 -19.80 3.59
N SER A 175 15.40 -21.01 3.88
CA SER A 175 14.00 -21.29 4.15
C SER A 175 13.51 -20.69 5.48
N THR A 176 14.43 -20.23 6.33
CA THR A 176 14.12 -19.60 7.62
C THR A 176 13.98 -18.08 7.42
N GLU A 177 12.78 -17.62 7.21
CA GLU A 177 12.45 -16.21 6.93
C GLU A 177 12.96 -15.24 8.00
N MET A 178 13.03 -15.67 9.26
CA MET A 178 13.46 -14.85 10.40
C MET A 178 14.93 -14.37 10.37
N LYS A 179 15.75 -14.88 9.45
CA LYS A 179 17.18 -14.51 9.33
C LYS A 179 17.46 -13.50 8.20
N ARG A 180 16.46 -13.12 7.44
CA ARG A 180 16.63 -12.21 6.31
C ARG A 180 16.17 -10.81 6.66
N PRO A 181 16.84 -9.77 6.14
CA PRO A 181 16.32 -8.40 6.21
C PRO A 181 14.93 -8.30 5.61
N LEU A 182 14.12 -7.38 6.10
CA LEU A 182 12.74 -7.21 5.68
C LEU A 182 12.56 -5.99 4.78
N LYS A 183 11.82 -6.19 3.70
CA LYS A 183 11.33 -5.16 2.79
C LYS A 183 9.94 -4.71 3.22
N HIS A 184 9.78 -3.42 3.45
CA HIS A 184 8.48 -2.80 3.69
C HIS A 184 7.66 -2.75 2.40
N LEU A 185 6.41 -3.16 2.47
CA LEU A 185 5.41 -2.94 1.44
C LEU A 185 4.58 -1.71 1.80
N GLY A 186 4.46 -0.76 0.88
CA GLY A 186 3.83 0.54 1.12
C GLY A 186 2.29 0.49 1.28
N MET A 187 1.78 -0.51 1.99
CA MET A 187 0.38 -0.66 2.36
C MET A 187 0.25 -0.59 3.88
N TYR A 188 -0.77 0.05 4.39
CA TYR A 188 -1.01 0.26 5.83
C TYR A 188 -2.44 0.74 6.10
#